data_2d8454ac5efecb3d4689d5e435926c30
#
_entry.id   2d8454ac5efecb3d4689d5e435926c30
#
_cell.length_a   1.000
_cell.length_b   1.000
_cell.length_c   1.000
_cell.angle_alpha   90.00
_cell.angle_beta   90.00
_cell.angle_gamma   90.00
#
_symmetry.space_group_name_H-M   'P 1'
#
loop_
_entity.id
_entity.type
_entity.pdbx_description
1 polymer ?
#
loop_
_entity_poly.entity_id
_entity_poly.type
_entity_poly.pdbx_seq_one_letter_code
_entity_poly.pdbx_strand_id
1 'polypeptide(L)'
;MSGGSRRFNAAPVPGPQTAVVPLPVEIDAANIGLVEAAVASALASRPTVLIADGTSTAFCDSSGIGALIRAHRQAATAGAQLRLVITGSSVRRILELIGADQLLLVYPSVTDAQADGSPKPAPPTAADPGSREIA
;
A
#
# COMPACT_ATOMS: atom_id res chain seq x y z
N MET A 1 -19.24 -13.63 26.71
CA MET A 1 -18.94 -13.40 26.04
C MET A 1 -18.52 -13.53 25.45
N SER A 2 -18.49 -13.50 25.92
CA SER A 2 -18.05 -13.23 25.06
C SER A 2 -17.83 -13.39 24.37
N GLY A 3 -18.15 -13.39 24.93
CA GLY A 3 -17.97 -13.11 24.02
C GLY A 3 -18.05 -13.08 23.49
N GLY A 4 -18.49 -13.05 23.73
CA GLY A 4 -18.59 -12.57 23.01
C GLY A 4 -18.65 -12.34 22.62
N SER A 5 -19.02 -12.34 22.81
CA SER A 5 -19.08 -11.78 22.28
C SER A 5 -18.91 -11.63 21.77
N ARG A 6 -19.19 -11.48 21.93
CA ARG A 6 -19.05 -11.02 21.37
C ARG A 6 -19.01 -10.85 20.65
N ARG A 7 -19.39 -10.77 20.90
CA ARG A 7 -19.35 -10.29 20.22
C ARG A 7 -19.51 -9.91 19.68
N PHE A 8 -19.74 -9.52 20.08
CA PHE A 8 -19.77 -8.77 19.53
C PHE A 8 -19.70 -8.25 19.33
N ASN A 9 -20.02 -8.20 19.73
CA ASN A 9 -19.74 -7.44 19.76
C ASN A 9 -19.65 -6.92 19.23
N ALA A 10 -20.04 -7.25 19.06
CA ALA A 10 -19.82 -6.46 18.14
C ALA A 10 -19.34 -5.38 18.18
N ALA A 11 -18.41 -5.39 18.28
CA ALA A 11 -17.94 -4.10 18.50
C ALA A 11 -17.85 -3.36 17.21
N PRO A 12 -18.30 -2.18 17.21
CA PRO A 12 -18.13 -1.37 16.02
C PRO A 12 -16.67 -1.15 15.76
N VAL A 13 -16.32 -1.11 14.53
CA VAL A 13 -14.98 -0.73 14.14
C VAL A 13 -15.01 0.75 13.93
N PRO A 14 -14.34 1.52 14.77
CA PRO A 14 -14.47 2.97 14.71
C PRO A 14 -13.83 3.61 13.49
N GLY A 15 -13.00 2.91 12.78
CA GLY A 15 -12.37 3.45 11.59
C GLY A 15 -11.74 2.36 10.78
N PRO A 16 -10.99 2.70 9.75
CA PRO A 16 -10.32 1.69 8.95
C PRO A 16 -9.37 0.89 9.80
N GLN A 17 -9.43 -0.41 9.67
CA GLN A 17 -8.41 -1.26 10.26
C GLN A 17 -7.17 -1.16 9.40
N THR A 18 -6.05 -0.90 10.03
CA THR A 18 -4.80 -0.66 9.34
C THR A 18 -3.81 -1.76 9.65
N ALA A 19 -3.23 -2.34 8.61
CA ALA A 19 -2.12 -3.25 8.75
C ALA A 19 -0.87 -2.55 8.20
N VAL A 20 0.28 -2.84 8.79
CA VAL A 20 1.55 -2.26 8.37
C VAL A 20 2.49 -3.39 7.99
N VAL A 21 3.07 -3.30 6.80
CA VAL A 21 4.07 -4.26 6.33
C VAL A 21 5.38 -3.50 6.17
N PRO A 22 6.39 -3.80 6.99
CA PRO A 22 7.69 -3.17 6.80
C PRO A 22 8.35 -3.71 5.53
N LEU A 23 8.94 -2.81 4.77
CA LEU A 23 9.66 -3.18 3.56
C LEU A 23 11.15 -3.25 3.85
N PRO A 24 11.88 -4.12 3.15
CA PRO A 24 13.33 -4.22 3.36
C PRO A 24 14.06 -2.99 2.84
N VAL A 25 15.33 -2.87 3.22
CA VAL A 25 16.18 -1.78 2.76
C VAL A 25 16.32 -1.79 1.24
N GLU A 26 16.42 -2.98 0.66
CA GLU A 26 16.49 -3.16 -0.79
C GLU A 26 15.35 -4.07 -1.21
N ILE A 27 14.65 -3.67 -2.25
CA ILE A 27 13.61 -4.51 -2.83
C ILE A 27 14.05 -4.87 -4.24
N ASP A 28 14.32 -6.14 -4.46
CA ASP A 28 14.84 -6.63 -5.73
C ASP A 28 14.33 -8.03 -6.02
N ALA A 29 14.77 -8.59 -7.14
CA ALA A 29 14.33 -9.91 -7.56
C ALA A 29 14.61 -10.99 -6.52
N ALA A 30 15.65 -10.81 -5.68
CA ALA A 30 16.01 -11.81 -4.70
C ALA A 30 15.03 -11.90 -3.54
N ASN A 31 14.33 -10.81 -3.20
CA ASN A 31 13.47 -10.80 -2.02
C ASN A 31 12.02 -10.41 -2.30
N ILE A 32 11.62 -10.22 -3.56
CA ILE A 32 10.23 -9.86 -3.84
C ILE A 32 9.25 -10.91 -3.32
N GLY A 33 9.65 -12.19 -3.29
CA GLY A 33 8.78 -13.23 -2.75
C GLY A 33 8.46 -13.02 -1.28
N LEU A 34 9.43 -12.52 -0.51
CA LEU A 34 9.20 -12.21 0.90
C LEU A 34 8.24 -11.03 1.05
N VAL A 35 8.39 -10.03 0.21
CA VAL A 35 7.48 -8.87 0.23
C VAL A 35 6.07 -9.32 -0.13
N GLU A 36 5.92 -10.12 -1.16
CA GLU A 36 4.61 -10.61 -1.58
C GLU A 36 3.96 -11.46 -0.51
N ALA A 37 4.73 -12.32 0.16
CA ALA A 37 4.21 -13.13 1.25
C ALA A 37 3.77 -12.28 2.44
N ALA A 38 4.52 -11.23 2.75
CA ALA A 38 4.16 -10.34 3.85
C ALA A 38 2.87 -9.58 3.55
N VAL A 39 2.70 -9.13 2.31
CA VAL A 39 1.48 -8.45 1.88
C VAL A 39 0.29 -9.40 1.97
N ALA A 40 0.43 -10.62 1.46
CA ALA A 40 -0.65 -11.60 1.51
C ALA A 40 -1.05 -11.92 2.95
N SER A 41 -0.06 -12.07 3.83
CA SER A 41 -0.31 -12.33 5.23
C SER A 41 -1.06 -11.16 5.90
N ALA A 42 -0.67 -9.95 5.59
CA ALA A 42 -1.34 -8.77 6.15
C ALA A 42 -2.77 -8.66 5.65
N LEU A 43 -3.00 -8.98 4.39
CA LEU A 43 -4.35 -8.91 3.82
C LEU A 43 -5.27 -9.98 4.36
N ALA A 44 -4.74 -11.06 4.93
CA ALA A 44 -5.56 -12.12 5.52
C ALA A 44 -6.38 -11.62 6.69
N SER A 45 -5.95 -10.57 7.39
CA SER A 45 -6.71 -9.98 8.49
C SER A 45 -7.78 -8.99 8.01
N ARG A 46 -7.93 -8.83 6.72
CA ARG A 46 -8.94 -7.97 6.08
C ARG A 46 -8.87 -6.52 6.52
N PRO A 47 -7.69 -5.89 6.42
CA PRO A 47 -7.61 -4.47 6.72
C PRO A 47 -8.33 -3.67 5.64
N THR A 48 -8.74 -2.45 5.97
CA THR A 48 -9.21 -1.51 4.96
C THR A 48 -8.08 -0.64 4.43
N VAL A 49 -6.99 -0.56 5.18
CA VAL A 49 -5.79 0.18 4.78
C VAL A 49 -4.58 -0.70 5.02
N LEU A 50 -3.74 -0.83 4.01
CA LEU A 50 -2.48 -1.54 4.11
C LEU A 50 -1.36 -0.55 3.87
N ILE A 51 -0.54 -0.32 4.90
CA ILE A 51 0.61 0.57 4.79
C ILE A 51 1.84 -0.26 4.49
N ALA A 52 2.42 -0.05 3.33
CA ALA A 52 3.71 -0.63 2.98
C ALA A 52 4.78 0.36 3.44
N ASP A 53 5.43 0.03 4.53
CA ASP A 53 6.34 0.96 5.22
C ASP A 53 7.74 0.84 4.66
N GLY A 54 8.06 1.72 3.71
CA GLY A 54 9.38 1.82 3.11
C GLY A 54 10.24 2.91 3.73
N THR A 55 10.02 3.22 5.01
CA THR A 55 10.82 4.24 5.70
C THR A 55 12.32 3.94 5.58
N SER A 56 12.70 2.67 5.68
CA SER A 56 14.11 2.27 5.59
C SER A 56 14.53 1.86 4.19
N THR A 57 13.63 1.89 3.23
CA THR A 57 13.92 1.41 1.89
C THR A 57 14.78 2.42 1.15
N ALA A 58 15.97 1.99 0.75
CA ALA A 58 16.94 2.83 0.08
C ALA A 58 17.10 2.49 -1.40
N PHE A 59 16.64 1.32 -1.81
CA PHE A 59 16.81 0.87 -3.18
C PHE A 59 15.63 -0.01 -3.60
N CYS A 60 15.19 0.18 -4.84
CA CYS A 60 14.12 -0.63 -5.40
C CYS A 60 14.37 -0.71 -6.91
N ASP A 61 14.57 -1.91 -7.41
CA ASP A 61 14.73 -2.09 -8.86
C ASP A 61 13.37 -2.29 -9.54
N SER A 62 13.39 -2.55 -10.83
CA SER A 62 12.15 -2.71 -11.58
C SER A 62 11.32 -3.90 -11.10
N SER A 63 11.98 -4.97 -10.63
CA SER A 63 11.28 -6.11 -10.05
C SER A 63 10.54 -5.71 -8.78
N GLY A 64 11.20 -4.89 -7.95
CA GLY A 64 10.60 -4.38 -6.73
C GLY A 64 9.41 -3.49 -7.00
N ILE A 65 9.54 -2.61 -7.98
CA ILE A 65 8.43 -1.73 -8.34
C ILE A 65 7.26 -2.54 -8.87
N GLY A 66 7.53 -3.55 -9.68
CA GLY A 66 6.49 -4.46 -10.14
C GLY A 66 5.78 -5.15 -8.99
N ALA A 67 6.53 -5.55 -7.96
CA ALA A 67 5.94 -6.16 -6.78
C ALA A 67 5.04 -5.20 -6.02
N LEU A 68 5.43 -3.92 -5.93
CA LEU A 68 4.60 -2.92 -5.26
C LEU A 68 3.31 -2.66 -6.04
N ILE A 69 3.37 -2.64 -7.35
CA ILE A 69 2.18 -2.48 -8.18
C ILE A 69 1.26 -3.68 -8.02
N ARG A 70 1.81 -4.89 -8.00
CA ARG A 70 1.00 -6.09 -7.75
C ARG A 70 0.36 -6.06 -6.37
N ALA A 71 1.11 -5.58 -5.37
CA ALA A 71 0.57 -5.44 -4.02
C ALA A 71 -0.61 -4.47 -4.00
N HIS A 72 -0.50 -3.37 -4.72
CA HIS A 72 -1.59 -2.41 -4.84
C HIS A 72 -2.84 -3.07 -5.43
N ARG A 73 -2.68 -3.84 -6.49
CA ARG A 73 -3.80 -4.54 -7.12
C ARG A 73 -4.39 -5.60 -6.22
N GLN A 74 -3.53 -6.35 -5.55
CA GLN A 74 -3.95 -7.39 -4.63
C GLN A 74 -4.74 -6.80 -3.47
N ALA A 75 -4.26 -5.68 -2.93
CA ALA A 75 -4.96 -4.99 -1.85
C ALA A 75 -6.34 -4.52 -2.32
N ALA A 76 -6.40 -3.91 -3.49
CA ALA A 76 -7.68 -3.44 -4.03
C ALA A 76 -8.67 -4.58 -4.20
N THR A 77 -8.21 -5.72 -4.70
CA THR A 77 -9.07 -6.90 -4.86
C THR A 77 -9.59 -7.38 -3.51
N ALA A 78 -8.79 -7.23 -2.46
CA ALA A 78 -9.18 -7.63 -1.11
C ALA A 78 -9.95 -6.56 -0.35
N GLY A 79 -10.28 -5.45 -0.99
CA GLY A 79 -11.04 -4.38 -0.35
C GLY A 79 -10.20 -3.42 0.48
N ALA A 80 -8.88 -3.40 0.27
CA ALA A 80 -7.97 -2.55 1.02
C ALA A 80 -7.36 -1.50 0.12
N GLN A 81 -6.97 -0.38 0.73
CA GLN A 81 -6.20 0.64 0.04
C GLN A 81 -4.74 0.53 0.45
N LEU A 82 -3.87 0.32 -0.53
CA LEU A 82 -2.43 0.31 -0.26
C LEU A 82 -1.92 1.74 -0.19
N ARG A 83 -1.19 2.04 0.88
CA ARG A 83 -0.51 3.32 1.07
C ARG A 83 0.97 3.02 1.23
N LEU A 84 1.78 3.54 0.31
CA LEU A 84 3.21 3.28 0.28
C LEU A 84 3.94 4.43 0.96
N VAL A 85 4.79 4.11 1.92
CA VAL A 85 5.62 5.11 2.59
C VAL A 85 7.02 5.02 2.03
N ILE A 86 7.50 6.11 1.44
CA ILE A 86 8.86 6.21 0.91
C ILE A 86 9.42 7.54 1.37
N THR A 87 10.49 7.49 2.14
CA THR A 87 11.16 8.70 2.63
C THR A 87 12.38 9.06 1.80
N GLY A 88 13.00 8.06 1.15
CA GLY A 88 14.21 8.30 0.38
C GLY A 88 13.92 8.93 -0.95
N SER A 89 14.69 9.97 -1.29
CA SER A 89 14.48 10.70 -2.54
C SER A 89 14.82 9.86 -3.77
N SER A 90 15.79 8.94 -3.67
CA SER A 90 16.18 8.13 -4.81
C SER A 90 15.06 7.19 -5.25
N VAL A 91 14.42 6.51 -4.32
CA VAL A 91 13.32 5.61 -4.65
C VAL A 91 12.12 6.40 -5.16
N ARG A 92 11.84 7.52 -4.50
CA ARG A 92 10.75 8.40 -4.91
C ARG A 92 10.93 8.87 -6.34
N ARG A 93 12.16 9.25 -6.68
CA ARG A 93 12.46 9.72 -8.03
C ARG A 93 12.25 8.62 -9.07
N ILE A 94 12.65 7.39 -8.76
CA ILE A 94 12.43 6.27 -9.67
C ILE A 94 10.94 6.06 -9.90
N LEU A 95 10.14 6.11 -8.84
CA LEU A 95 8.68 5.98 -8.97
C LEU A 95 8.12 7.07 -9.88
N GLU A 96 8.61 8.29 -9.74
CA GLU A 96 8.16 9.40 -10.58
C GLU A 96 8.57 9.19 -12.04
N LEU A 97 9.81 8.77 -12.27
CA LEU A 97 10.35 8.62 -13.61
C LEU A 97 9.61 7.57 -14.42
N ILE A 98 9.15 6.52 -13.78
CA ILE A 98 8.43 5.46 -14.50
C ILE A 98 6.92 5.62 -14.40
N GLY A 99 6.45 6.67 -13.73
CA GLY A 99 5.01 6.95 -13.62
C GLY A 99 4.29 6.11 -12.59
N ALA A 100 5.00 5.36 -11.75
CA ALA A 100 4.35 4.53 -10.75
C ALA A 100 3.65 5.36 -9.68
N ASP A 101 4.09 6.58 -9.45
CA ASP A 101 3.45 7.49 -8.51
C ASP A 101 2.05 7.93 -8.98
N GLN A 102 1.73 7.73 -10.25
CA GLN A 102 0.38 7.97 -10.76
C GLN A 102 -0.58 6.85 -10.34
N LEU A 103 -0.04 5.68 -10.06
CA LEU A 103 -0.82 4.50 -9.71
C LEU A 103 -0.86 4.26 -8.21
N LEU A 104 0.26 4.53 -7.53
CA LEU A 104 0.42 4.24 -6.11
C LEU A 104 0.20 5.50 -5.28
N LEU A 105 -0.42 5.34 -4.10
CA LEU A 105 -0.51 6.42 -3.13
C LEU A 105 0.76 6.43 -2.31
N VAL A 106 1.55 7.46 -2.46
CA VAL A 106 2.87 7.56 -1.82
C VAL A 106 2.84 8.65 -0.76
N TYR A 107 3.32 8.32 0.43
CA TYR A 107 3.35 9.23 1.58
C TYR A 107 4.78 9.38 2.08
N PRO A 108 5.12 10.53 2.66
CA PRO A 108 6.48 10.75 3.15
C PRO A 108 6.77 10.10 4.50
N SER A 109 5.75 9.67 5.22
CA SER A 109 5.94 9.03 6.53
C SER A 109 4.75 8.12 6.85
N VAL A 110 4.98 7.20 7.79
CA VAL A 110 3.90 6.35 8.31
C VAL A 110 2.83 7.22 8.97
N THR A 111 3.25 8.24 9.70
CA THR A 111 2.32 9.16 10.35
C THR A 111 1.37 9.80 9.33
N ASP A 112 1.91 10.27 8.23
CA ASP A 112 1.08 10.87 7.18
C ASP A 112 0.17 9.83 6.53
N ALA A 113 0.67 8.63 6.32
CA ALA A 113 -0.15 7.56 5.73
C ALA A 113 -1.29 7.16 6.66
N GLN A 114 -1.06 7.17 7.96
CA GLN A 114 -2.09 6.86 8.95
C GLN A 114 -3.08 8.00 9.13
N ALA A 115 -2.61 9.22 9.01
CA ALA A 115 -3.43 10.42 9.26
C ALA A 115 -4.44 10.69 8.14
N ASP A 116 -4.27 10.09 6.97
CA ASP A 116 -5.22 10.24 5.88
C ASP A 116 -6.52 9.56 6.33
N GLY A 117 -7.47 10.35 6.75
CA GLY A 117 -8.61 9.89 7.54
C GLY A 117 -9.55 8.95 6.81
N SER A 118 -9.68 9.05 5.52
CA SER A 118 -10.57 8.17 4.75
C SER A 118 -9.82 7.58 3.58
N PRO A 119 -10.06 6.31 3.28
CA PRO A 119 -9.48 5.76 2.06
C PRO A 119 -9.92 6.58 0.88
N LYS A 120 -8.97 7.03 0.08
CA LYS A 120 -9.28 7.75 -1.14
C LYS A 120 -9.72 6.76 -2.19
N PRO A 121 -10.61 7.16 -3.09
CA PRO A 121 -10.89 6.31 -4.22
C PRO A 121 -9.60 6.07 -4.99
N ALA A 122 -9.52 4.92 -5.63
CA ALA A 122 -8.37 4.61 -6.45
C ALA A 122 -8.18 5.74 -7.46
N PRO A 123 -6.94 6.14 -7.75
CA PRO A 123 -6.74 7.17 -8.75
C PRO A 123 -7.41 6.74 -10.04
N PRO A 124 -8.05 7.65 -10.72
CA PRO A 124 -8.61 7.31 -12.02
C PRO A 124 -7.47 6.91 -12.92
N THR A 125 -7.60 5.90 -13.44
CA THR A 125 -6.52 5.39 -14.21
C THR A 125 -6.49 5.97 -15.57
N ALA A 126 -6.78 6.21 -14.66
CA ALA A 126 -6.93 6.48 -15.20
C ALA A 126 -7.38 6.57 -15.92
N ALA A 127 -7.90 6.70 -15.93
CA ALA A 127 -8.35 6.78 -16.39
C ALA A 127 -8.20 7.30 -17.06
N ASP A 128 -8.13 7.31 -16.96
CA ASP A 128 -7.86 7.76 -17.48
C ASP A 128 -7.36 8.18 -18.01
N PRO A 129 -7.07 8.08 -18.29
CA PRO A 129 -6.47 8.53 -18.81
C PRO A 129 -6.44 8.77 -19.54
N GLY A 130 -6.71 8.63 -19.63
CA GLY A 130 -6.72 8.93 -20.26
C GLY A 130 -6.97 9.48 -20.61
N SER A 131 -7.46 9.51 -20.27
CA SER A 131 -7.64 10.04 -20.44
C SER A 131 -7.27 10.93 -20.61
N ARG A 132 -6.95 11.12 -20.44
CA ARG A 132 -6.49 11.83 -20.57
C ARG A 132 -6.13 12.31 -21.29
N GLU A 133 -6.28 12.05 -21.49
CA GLU A 133 -5.88 12.36 -22.04
C GLU A 133 -5.65 12.95 -22.46
N ILE A 134 -5.82 13.06 -22.43
CA ILE A 134 -5.54 13.53 -22.80
C ILE A 134 -5.49 14.22 -23.08
N ALA A 135 -5.57 14.43 -23.07
CA ALA A 135 -5.56 14.93 -23.31
C ALA A 135 -5.35 15.31 -23.57
#